data_d76aa350a06294bb7ed7cee55a216722
#
_entry.id   d76aa350a06294bb7ed7cee55a216722
#
_cell.length_a   1.000
_cell.length_b   1.000
_cell.length_c   1.000
_cell.angle_alpha   90.00
_cell.angle_beta   90.00
_cell.angle_gamma   90.00
#
_symmetry.space_group_name_H-M   'P 1'
#
loop_
_entity.id
_entity.type
_entity.pdbx_description
1 polymer ?
#
loop_
_entity_poly.entity_id
_entity_poly.type
_entity_poly.pdbx_seq_one_letter_code
_entity_poly.pdbx_strand_id
1 'polypeptide(L)'
;AYVTLEPCCHHGKTPPCVVALIQAGISRVVCATEDPNPLVAGKGLKQLQDAGIEVQSGLMSAGSEALNPGFFKRMRSGLPFIRSKLAMSLDGRTAMASGESQWITGKDARRDVHYLRARSSAIMTGIGTVLADRPQLTVRLNDLNEYVPPLRVILDTHLRTPQDISLVQDGLETLIVTSRSPEASWSKFDNIDFLQLPSEISKKAGMPLILQHLAERGINEIMVEAGPKLNGSLLSENWADEWILYIAPKILGDEGKGLFHLPQLSSLSEAPQLHLTQHQVIGDDQKMTFIR
;
A
#
# COMPACT_ATOMS: atom_id res chain seq x y z
N ALA A 1 17.48 -1.69 27.57
CA ALA A 1 16.98 -1.16 26.30
C ALA A 1 15.52 -1.54 26.11
N TYR A 2 14.75 -0.66 25.47
CA TYR A 2 13.37 -0.93 25.04
C TYR A 2 13.33 -0.84 23.53
N VAL A 3 12.78 -1.87 22.89
CA VAL A 3 12.73 -1.98 21.43
C VAL A 3 11.34 -2.42 20.96
N THR A 4 10.90 -1.89 19.84
CA THR A 4 9.57 -2.21 19.27
C THR A 4 9.54 -3.56 18.59
N LEU A 5 10.67 -4.05 18.08
CA LEU A 5 10.78 -5.33 17.37
C LEU A 5 11.99 -6.09 17.90
N GLU A 6 11.95 -7.41 17.85
CA GLU A 6 13.06 -8.29 18.19
C GLU A 6 14.36 -7.86 17.52
N PRO A 7 15.48 -7.71 18.28
CA PRO A 7 16.77 -7.40 17.70
C PRO A 7 17.26 -8.50 16.77
N CYS A 8 17.60 -8.14 15.55
CA CYS A 8 18.03 -9.08 14.52
C CYS A 8 19.36 -9.77 14.90
N CYS A 9 19.46 -11.08 14.56
CA CYS A 9 20.62 -11.93 14.86
C CYS A 9 21.42 -12.32 13.61
N HIS A 10 21.03 -11.83 12.42
CA HIS A 10 21.69 -12.11 11.15
C HIS A 10 22.25 -10.84 10.51
N HIS A 11 23.22 -10.97 9.62
CA HIS A 11 23.71 -9.89 8.80
C HIS A 11 22.70 -9.61 7.68
N GLY A 12 22.12 -8.41 7.68
CA GLY A 12 21.31 -7.88 6.61
C GLY A 12 22.08 -6.76 5.88
N LYS A 13 21.44 -5.62 5.65
CA LYS A 13 22.12 -4.40 5.15
C LYS A 13 23.07 -3.80 6.18
N THR A 14 22.87 -4.13 7.46
CA THR A 14 23.68 -3.70 8.62
C THR A 14 24.04 -4.91 9.47
N PRO A 15 25.07 -4.79 10.34
CA PRO A 15 25.40 -5.84 11.32
C PRO A 15 24.25 -6.13 12.28
N PRO A 16 24.22 -7.33 12.89
CA PRO A 16 23.16 -7.74 13.82
C PRO A 16 23.01 -6.80 15.02
N CYS A 17 21.78 -6.37 15.32
CA CYS A 17 21.51 -5.52 16.49
C CYS A 17 21.85 -6.23 17.82
N VAL A 18 21.71 -7.55 17.90
CA VAL A 18 22.07 -8.35 19.07
C VAL A 18 23.54 -8.14 19.45
N VAL A 19 24.44 -8.16 18.49
CA VAL A 19 25.88 -7.95 18.71
C VAL A 19 26.16 -6.58 19.31
N ALA A 20 25.51 -5.54 18.77
CA ALA A 20 25.67 -4.18 19.27
C ALA A 20 25.18 -4.03 20.73
N LEU A 21 24.05 -4.65 21.07
CA LEU A 21 23.50 -4.63 22.43
C LEU A 21 24.41 -5.34 23.44
N ILE A 22 24.97 -6.51 23.07
CA ILE A 22 25.90 -7.25 23.89
C ILE A 22 27.19 -6.42 24.13
N GLN A 23 27.78 -5.87 23.06
CA GLN A 23 28.98 -5.05 23.13
C GLN A 23 28.80 -3.77 23.95
N ALA A 24 27.57 -3.20 23.92
CA ALA A 24 27.22 -2.03 24.71
C ALA A 24 27.02 -2.34 26.22
N GLY A 25 27.13 -3.60 26.64
CA GLY A 25 26.96 -4.01 28.03
C GLY A 25 25.55 -3.81 28.59
N ILE A 26 24.52 -3.93 27.74
CA ILE A 26 23.13 -3.79 28.16
C ILE A 26 22.77 -4.94 29.09
N SER A 27 22.24 -4.64 30.29
CA SER A 27 21.82 -5.64 31.27
C SER A 27 20.41 -6.20 31.05
N ARG A 28 19.54 -5.43 30.43
CA ARG A 28 18.13 -5.81 30.18
C ARG A 28 17.60 -5.28 28.87
N VAL A 29 16.88 -6.14 28.12
CA VAL A 29 16.15 -5.80 26.89
C VAL A 29 14.68 -6.12 27.08
N VAL A 30 13.81 -5.13 26.84
CA VAL A 30 12.36 -5.30 26.75
C VAL A 30 11.96 -5.12 25.30
N CYS A 31 11.49 -6.20 24.69
CA CYS A 31 11.05 -6.26 23.28
C CYS A 31 9.52 -6.27 23.20
N ALA A 32 8.93 -5.39 22.40
CA ALA A 32 7.49 -5.32 22.29
C ALA A 32 6.90 -6.55 21.59
N THR A 33 7.55 -7.05 20.55
CA THR A 33 7.07 -8.25 19.80
C THR A 33 8.25 -9.00 19.16
N GLU A 34 8.09 -10.32 19.05
CA GLU A 34 9.02 -11.16 18.27
C GLU A 34 8.94 -10.82 16.80
N ASP A 35 10.06 -10.99 16.10
CA ASP A 35 10.11 -10.79 14.65
C ASP A 35 9.44 -11.97 13.94
N PRO A 36 8.41 -11.75 13.12
CA PRO A 36 7.75 -12.81 12.37
C PRO A 36 8.63 -13.40 11.26
N ASN A 37 9.78 -12.79 10.96
CA ASN A 37 10.72 -13.30 9.95
C ASN A 37 11.37 -14.61 10.42
N PRO A 38 11.23 -15.73 9.70
CA PRO A 38 11.81 -17.02 10.09
C PRO A 38 13.33 -17.01 10.27
N LEU A 39 14.04 -16.03 9.70
CA LEU A 39 15.48 -15.84 9.90
C LEU A 39 15.81 -15.32 11.29
N VAL A 40 14.88 -14.65 11.95
CA VAL A 40 15.02 -14.04 13.29
C VAL A 40 14.20 -14.84 14.32
N ALA A 41 12.90 -14.73 14.32
CA ALA A 41 11.89 -15.51 15.06
C ALA A 41 12.37 -16.14 16.38
N GLY A 42 12.60 -15.34 17.40
CA GLY A 42 13.05 -15.74 18.73
C GLY A 42 14.56 -15.99 18.87
N LYS A 43 15.33 -16.08 17.78
CA LYS A 43 16.76 -16.36 17.81
C LYS A 43 17.56 -15.18 18.36
N GLY A 44 17.11 -13.94 18.09
CA GLY A 44 17.72 -12.73 18.62
C GLY A 44 17.56 -12.62 20.14
N LEU A 45 16.34 -12.88 20.63
CA LEU A 45 16.06 -12.89 22.07
C LEU A 45 16.87 -13.98 22.78
N LYS A 46 16.95 -15.18 22.17
CA LYS A 46 17.77 -16.27 22.70
C LYS A 46 19.25 -15.92 22.79
N GLN A 47 19.83 -15.32 21.76
CA GLN A 47 21.25 -14.90 21.80
C GLN A 47 21.53 -13.86 22.90
N LEU A 48 20.61 -12.93 23.16
CA LEU A 48 20.71 -12.00 24.27
C LEU A 48 20.69 -12.71 25.63
N GLN A 49 19.79 -13.69 25.80
CA GLN A 49 19.71 -14.51 27.03
C GLN A 49 20.98 -15.34 27.23
N ASP A 50 21.49 -15.98 26.18
CA ASP A 50 22.72 -16.78 26.22
C ASP A 50 23.96 -15.92 26.58
N ALA A 51 23.92 -14.61 26.29
CA ALA A 51 24.92 -13.63 26.70
C ALA A 51 24.70 -13.05 28.12
N GLY A 52 23.73 -13.56 28.90
CA GLY A 52 23.44 -13.15 30.26
C GLY A 52 22.62 -11.88 30.40
N ILE A 53 21.97 -11.42 29.31
CA ILE A 53 21.08 -10.26 29.32
C ILE A 53 19.69 -10.70 29.72
N GLU A 54 19.03 -9.99 30.66
CA GLU A 54 17.64 -10.21 31.00
C GLU A 54 16.75 -9.82 29.82
N VAL A 55 15.89 -10.71 29.35
CA VAL A 55 15.00 -10.48 28.20
C VAL A 55 13.55 -10.65 28.59
N GLN A 56 12.74 -9.66 28.24
CA GLN A 56 11.26 -9.70 28.33
C GLN A 56 10.68 -9.37 26.96
N SER A 57 9.65 -10.12 26.51
CA SER A 57 8.93 -9.85 25.25
C SER A 57 7.42 -9.80 25.45
N GLY A 58 6.70 -9.24 24.49
CA GLY A 58 5.23 -9.19 24.46
C GLY A 58 4.58 -7.92 25.01
N LEU A 59 5.37 -6.98 25.54
CA LEU A 59 4.85 -5.72 26.06
C LEU A 59 4.41 -4.80 24.93
N MET A 60 3.10 -4.50 24.82
CA MET A 60 2.50 -3.66 23.78
C MET A 60 2.66 -4.23 22.35
N SER A 61 2.64 -5.54 22.18
CA SER A 61 2.85 -6.20 20.88
C SER A 61 1.89 -5.70 19.78
N ALA A 62 0.61 -5.56 20.09
CA ALA A 62 -0.38 -5.04 19.12
C ALA A 62 -0.04 -3.62 18.63
N GLY A 63 0.41 -2.73 19.53
CA GLY A 63 0.88 -1.38 19.16
C GLY A 63 2.12 -1.40 18.28
N SER A 64 3.05 -2.31 18.58
CA SER A 64 4.27 -2.49 17.78
C SER A 64 3.96 -3.04 16.38
N GLU A 65 3.08 -4.03 16.27
CA GLU A 65 2.64 -4.57 14.98
C GLU A 65 1.95 -3.50 14.12
N ALA A 66 1.15 -2.62 14.75
CA ALA A 66 0.48 -1.53 14.06
C ALA A 66 1.44 -0.46 13.47
N LEU A 67 2.70 -0.40 13.95
CA LEU A 67 3.72 0.48 13.36
C LEU A 67 4.21 -0.03 11.99
N ASN A 68 4.19 -1.35 11.77
CA ASN A 68 4.73 -1.99 10.57
C ASN A 68 3.79 -3.08 10.03
N PRO A 69 2.50 -2.79 9.77
CA PRO A 69 1.51 -3.80 9.42
C PRO A 69 1.89 -4.57 8.15
N GLY A 70 2.50 -3.89 7.19
CA GLY A 70 2.93 -4.49 5.94
C GLY A 70 4.06 -5.51 6.12
N PHE A 71 5.04 -5.22 6.98
CA PHE A 71 6.11 -6.16 7.29
C PHE A 71 5.55 -7.42 7.95
N PHE A 72 4.72 -7.26 8.99
CA PHE A 72 4.11 -8.40 9.68
C PHE A 72 3.24 -9.24 8.76
N LYS A 73 2.40 -8.60 7.93
CA LYS A 73 1.55 -9.31 6.98
C LYS A 73 2.40 -10.10 5.98
N ARG A 74 3.41 -9.46 5.36
CA ARG A 74 4.27 -10.12 4.37
C ARG A 74 5.01 -11.31 4.96
N MET A 75 5.56 -11.17 6.17
CA MET A 75 6.29 -12.27 6.81
C MET A 75 5.36 -13.45 7.20
N ARG A 76 4.13 -13.17 7.63
CA ARG A 76 3.17 -14.20 8.08
C ARG A 76 2.40 -14.86 6.94
N SER A 77 2.04 -14.10 5.91
CA SER A 77 1.16 -14.59 4.83
C SER A 77 1.81 -14.65 3.45
N GLY A 78 3.01 -14.09 3.28
CA GLY A 78 3.65 -13.97 1.97
C GLY A 78 3.00 -12.92 1.07
N LEU A 79 2.11 -12.06 1.60
CA LEU A 79 1.39 -11.04 0.83
C LEU A 79 1.60 -9.64 1.42
N PRO A 80 1.64 -8.58 0.59
CA PRO A 80 1.74 -7.21 1.07
C PRO A 80 0.45 -6.74 1.75
N PHE A 81 0.56 -5.72 2.59
CA PHE A 81 -0.57 -5.00 3.15
C PHE A 81 -1.13 -4.02 2.11
N ILE A 82 -2.43 -4.06 1.88
CA ILE A 82 -3.08 -3.24 0.86
C ILE A 82 -3.93 -2.17 1.52
N ARG A 83 -3.55 -0.92 1.28
CA ARG A 83 -4.29 0.28 1.71
C ARG A 83 -4.93 0.93 0.50
N SER A 84 -6.26 0.94 0.42
CA SER A 84 -6.95 1.65 -0.66
C SER A 84 -7.33 3.06 -0.22
N LYS A 85 -6.85 4.05 -0.97
CA LYS A 85 -7.17 5.46 -0.75
C LYS A 85 -8.19 5.94 -1.76
N LEU A 86 -9.26 6.55 -1.26
CA LEU A 86 -10.33 7.14 -2.06
C LEU A 86 -10.58 8.59 -1.64
N ALA A 87 -11.09 9.38 -2.58
CA ALA A 87 -11.57 10.74 -2.32
C ALA A 87 -12.98 10.88 -2.90
N MET A 88 -13.88 11.47 -2.14
CA MET A 88 -15.26 11.64 -2.55
C MET A 88 -15.86 12.96 -2.05
N SER A 89 -16.95 13.35 -2.67
CA SER A 89 -17.86 14.38 -2.16
C SER A 89 -18.68 13.87 -0.98
N LEU A 90 -19.38 14.74 -0.27
CA LEU A 90 -20.25 14.39 0.84
C LEU A 90 -21.39 13.43 0.42
N ASP A 91 -21.84 13.51 -0.81
CA ASP A 91 -22.82 12.60 -1.42
C ASP A 91 -22.20 11.37 -2.09
N GLY A 92 -20.94 11.03 -1.79
CA GLY A 92 -20.28 9.77 -2.18
C GLY A 92 -19.85 9.69 -3.64
N ARG A 93 -19.54 10.82 -4.29
CA ARG A 93 -19.14 10.84 -5.70
C ARG A 93 -17.64 11.11 -5.84
N THR A 94 -17.02 10.43 -6.81
CA THR A 94 -15.57 10.52 -7.10
C THR A 94 -15.26 11.36 -8.33
N ALA A 95 -16.26 11.70 -9.11
CA ALA A 95 -16.18 12.58 -10.28
C ALA A 95 -17.60 13.05 -10.67
N MET A 96 -17.66 14.14 -11.43
CA MET A 96 -18.87 14.57 -12.12
C MET A 96 -19.31 13.54 -13.19
N ALA A 97 -20.53 13.63 -13.69
CA ALA A 97 -21.00 12.84 -14.84
C ALA A 97 -20.09 13.02 -16.07
N SER A 98 -19.57 14.22 -16.29
CA SER A 98 -18.59 14.55 -17.34
C SER A 98 -17.25 13.80 -17.20
N GLY A 99 -16.95 13.30 -16.00
CA GLY A 99 -15.65 12.72 -15.66
C GLY A 99 -14.67 13.69 -14.98
N GLU A 100 -15.02 14.97 -14.84
CA GLU A 100 -14.22 15.94 -14.09
C GLU A 100 -14.12 15.51 -12.63
N SER A 101 -12.90 15.41 -12.10
CA SER A 101 -12.60 14.93 -10.74
C SER A 101 -11.61 15.83 -9.98
N GLN A 102 -11.00 16.79 -10.64
CA GLN A 102 -9.95 17.65 -10.05
C GLN A 102 -10.51 19.05 -9.78
N TRP A 103 -10.52 19.56 -8.50
CA TRP A 103 -10.12 18.82 -7.29
C TRP A 103 -11.32 18.70 -6.37
N ILE A 104 -11.65 17.47 -5.98
CA ILE A 104 -12.73 17.23 -5.01
C ILE A 104 -12.27 17.68 -3.64
N THR A 105 -11.15 17.16 -3.14
CA THR A 105 -10.59 17.45 -1.81
C THR A 105 -9.65 18.64 -1.82
N GLY A 106 -9.47 19.26 -0.64
CA GLY A 106 -8.62 20.42 -0.41
C GLY A 106 -7.12 20.11 -0.51
N LYS A 107 -6.31 21.17 -0.43
CA LYS A 107 -4.83 21.07 -0.52
C LYS A 107 -4.22 20.26 0.61
N ASP A 108 -4.77 20.37 1.82
CA ASP A 108 -4.23 19.71 3.01
C ASP A 108 -4.46 18.19 2.96
N ALA A 109 -5.64 17.75 2.51
CA ALA A 109 -5.89 16.34 2.24
C ALA A 109 -4.98 15.79 1.13
N ARG A 110 -4.76 16.55 0.04
CA ARG A 110 -3.81 16.13 -1.01
C ARG A 110 -2.36 16.05 -0.50
N ARG A 111 -1.96 16.94 0.42
CA ARG A 111 -0.63 16.85 1.07
C ARG A 111 -0.54 15.61 1.94
N ASP A 112 -1.56 15.28 2.71
CA ASP A 112 -1.61 14.05 3.53
C ASP A 112 -1.52 12.78 2.65
N VAL A 113 -2.15 12.78 1.47
CA VAL A 113 -2.00 11.69 0.48
C VAL A 113 -0.53 11.52 0.04
N HIS A 114 0.24 12.59 -0.08
CA HIS A 114 1.66 12.48 -0.40
C HIS A 114 2.48 11.86 0.74
N TYR A 115 2.13 12.07 2.01
CA TYR A 115 2.72 11.33 3.13
C TYR A 115 2.36 9.84 3.09
N LEU A 116 1.13 9.49 2.73
CA LEU A 116 0.74 8.09 2.53
C LEU A 116 1.54 7.44 1.40
N ARG A 117 1.78 8.15 0.30
CA ARG A 117 2.65 7.67 -0.79
C ARG A 117 4.08 7.45 -0.31
N ALA A 118 4.65 8.41 0.42
CA ALA A 118 6.03 8.35 0.89
C ALA A 118 6.30 7.16 1.83
N ARG A 119 5.31 6.75 2.63
CA ARG A 119 5.43 5.58 3.52
C ARG A 119 5.13 4.25 2.83
N SER A 120 4.57 4.25 1.63
CA SER A 120 4.20 3.04 0.90
C SER A 120 5.38 2.49 0.10
N SER A 121 5.52 1.17 0.03
CA SER A 121 6.54 0.51 -0.80
C SER A 121 6.16 0.53 -2.29
N ALA A 122 4.85 0.53 -2.58
CA ALA A 122 4.34 0.64 -3.95
C ALA A 122 3.04 1.45 -4.00
N ILE A 123 2.77 2.05 -5.17
CA ILE A 123 1.48 2.69 -5.50
C ILE A 123 0.89 1.94 -6.69
N MET A 124 -0.30 1.38 -6.50
CA MET A 124 -1.00 0.61 -7.53
C MET A 124 -2.18 1.37 -8.10
N THR A 125 -2.33 1.34 -9.41
CA THR A 125 -3.49 1.90 -10.12
C THR A 125 -3.95 1.01 -11.26
N GLY A 126 -5.14 1.27 -11.79
CA GLY A 126 -5.64 0.61 -13.00
C GLY A 126 -5.47 1.50 -14.23
N ILE A 127 -5.37 0.88 -15.40
CA ILE A 127 -5.23 1.58 -16.69
C ILE A 127 -6.32 2.63 -16.93
N GLY A 128 -7.53 2.43 -16.39
CA GLY A 128 -8.60 3.42 -16.52
C GLY A 128 -8.25 4.78 -15.91
N THR A 129 -7.61 4.79 -14.74
CA THR A 129 -7.10 6.00 -14.10
C THR A 129 -5.94 6.63 -14.88
N VAL A 130 -5.03 5.79 -15.41
CA VAL A 130 -3.91 6.28 -16.24
C VAL A 130 -4.41 7.01 -17.48
N LEU A 131 -5.39 6.44 -18.18
CA LEU A 131 -5.95 7.03 -19.40
C LEU A 131 -6.78 8.30 -19.13
N ALA A 132 -7.50 8.34 -17.98
CA ALA A 132 -8.35 9.48 -17.65
C ALA A 132 -7.54 10.68 -17.11
N ASP A 133 -6.61 10.41 -16.19
CA ASP A 133 -6.02 11.45 -15.34
C ASP A 133 -4.53 11.71 -15.66
N ARG A 134 -3.88 10.86 -16.45
CA ARG A 134 -2.41 10.86 -16.70
C ARG A 134 -1.62 11.14 -15.42
N PRO A 135 -1.85 10.39 -14.33
CA PRO A 135 -1.29 10.70 -13.03
C PRO A 135 0.21 10.47 -13.01
N GLN A 136 0.93 11.22 -12.17
CA GLN A 136 2.37 10.99 -11.97
C GLN A 136 2.66 9.90 -10.93
N LEU A 137 1.78 9.71 -9.94
CA LEU A 137 1.94 8.79 -8.80
C LEU A 137 3.28 8.99 -8.05
N THR A 138 3.72 10.23 -7.95
CA THR A 138 4.95 10.63 -7.28
C THR A 138 4.69 11.23 -5.91
N VAL A 139 5.70 11.21 -5.05
CA VAL A 139 5.72 11.98 -3.80
C VAL A 139 6.17 13.41 -4.11
N ARG A 140 5.39 14.39 -3.69
CA ARG A 140 5.67 15.83 -3.88
C ARG A 140 5.50 16.54 -2.54
N LEU A 141 6.52 16.40 -1.67
CA LEU A 141 6.60 17.02 -0.35
C LEU A 141 7.97 17.71 -0.26
N ASN A 142 7.95 18.98 0.14
CA ASN A 142 9.18 19.77 0.29
C ASN A 142 9.82 19.62 1.68
N ASP A 143 9.13 19.01 2.62
CA ASP A 143 9.49 18.83 4.02
C ASP A 143 9.93 17.40 4.36
N LEU A 144 10.00 16.52 3.38
CA LEU A 144 10.63 15.21 3.50
C LEU A 144 12.07 15.28 2.99
N ASN A 145 13.03 15.11 3.90
CA ASN A 145 14.44 15.12 3.55
C ASN A 145 14.89 13.85 2.82
N GLU A 146 14.33 12.69 3.22
CA GLU A 146 14.68 11.39 2.65
C GLU A 146 13.44 10.49 2.54
N TYR A 147 13.24 9.86 1.39
CA TYR A 147 12.28 8.80 1.19
C TYR A 147 12.73 7.91 0.02
N VAL A 148 12.31 6.66 0.01
CA VAL A 148 12.49 5.77 -1.13
C VAL A 148 11.28 5.96 -2.06
N PRO A 149 11.47 6.33 -3.33
CA PRO A 149 10.35 6.42 -4.26
C PRO A 149 9.59 5.09 -4.34
N PRO A 150 8.26 5.09 -4.16
CA PRO A 150 7.48 3.85 -4.24
C PRO A 150 7.48 3.31 -5.66
N LEU A 151 7.53 1.97 -5.81
CA LEU A 151 7.31 1.30 -7.08
C LEU A 151 5.91 1.64 -7.59
N ARG A 152 5.78 2.11 -8.82
CA ARG A 152 4.47 2.34 -9.45
C ARG A 152 4.01 1.08 -10.15
N VAL A 153 2.77 0.64 -9.89
CA VAL A 153 2.19 -0.58 -10.45
C VAL A 153 0.95 -0.23 -11.25
N ILE A 154 0.95 -0.54 -12.54
CA ILE A 154 -0.17 -0.28 -13.45
C ILE A 154 -0.81 -1.60 -13.86
N LEU A 155 -2.08 -1.80 -13.48
CA LEU A 155 -2.85 -2.96 -13.93
C LEU A 155 -3.43 -2.69 -15.33
N ASP A 156 -2.78 -3.22 -16.36
CA ASP A 156 -3.09 -2.97 -17.77
C ASP A 156 -3.08 -4.26 -18.61
N THR A 157 -4.13 -5.05 -18.48
CA THR A 157 -4.29 -6.35 -19.16
C THR A 157 -3.97 -6.29 -20.67
N HIS A 158 -4.25 -5.17 -21.34
CA HIS A 158 -4.14 -5.06 -22.80
C HIS A 158 -3.00 -4.18 -23.28
N LEU A 159 -2.12 -3.75 -22.36
CA LEU A 159 -0.95 -2.88 -22.64
C LEU A 159 -1.36 -1.60 -23.39
N ARG A 160 -2.32 -0.87 -22.84
CA ARG A 160 -2.84 0.40 -23.38
C ARG A 160 -2.17 1.64 -22.80
N THR A 161 -1.23 1.46 -21.89
CA THR A 161 -0.50 2.55 -21.26
C THR A 161 0.21 3.37 -22.32
N PRO A 162 -0.07 4.68 -22.44
CA PRO A 162 0.59 5.54 -23.43
C PRO A 162 2.06 5.73 -23.07
N GLN A 163 2.95 5.67 -24.06
CA GLN A 163 4.39 5.85 -23.84
C GLN A 163 4.80 7.33 -23.67
N ASP A 164 3.92 8.28 -23.97
CA ASP A 164 4.14 9.73 -23.90
C ASP A 164 3.78 10.38 -22.56
N ILE A 165 3.49 9.57 -21.53
CA ILE A 165 3.10 10.07 -20.21
C ILE A 165 4.28 10.09 -19.22
N SER A 166 4.19 10.97 -18.23
CA SER A 166 5.20 11.13 -17.18
C SER A 166 5.53 9.81 -16.47
N LEU A 167 4.52 8.97 -16.18
CA LEU A 167 4.70 7.63 -15.58
C LEU A 167 5.70 6.72 -16.34
N VAL A 168 5.90 6.95 -17.62
CA VAL A 168 6.82 6.17 -18.47
C VAL A 168 8.15 6.89 -18.65
N GLN A 169 8.12 8.23 -18.77
CA GLN A 169 9.27 9.01 -19.22
C GLN A 169 10.11 9.63 -18.09
N ASP A 170 9.65 9.63 -16.85
CA ASP A 170 10.31 10.34 -15.74
C ASP A 170 11.46 9.57 -15.07
N GLY A 171 11.77 8.36 -15.53
CA GLY A 171 12.88 7.53 -15.04
C GLY A 171 12.61 6.82 -13.70
N LEU A 172 11.43 6.97 -13.09
CA LEU A 172 11.08 6.25 -11.86
C LEU A 172 10.57 4.85 -12.17
N GLU A 173 10.88 3.88 -11.31
CA GLU A 173 10.50 2.48 -11.50
C GLU A 173 8.98 2.30 -11.64
N THR A 174 8.57 1.60 -12.68
CA THR A 174 7.17 1.29 -12.97
C THR A 174 7.03 -0.14 -13.46
N LEU A 175 6.16 -0.90 -12.81
CA LEU A 175 5.77 -2.25 -13.20
C LEU A 175 4.43 -2.20 -13.92
N ILE A 176 4.38 -2.65 -15.17
CA ILE A 176 3.13 -2.82 -15.92
C ILE A 176 2.74 -4.29 -15.88
N VAL A 177 1.57 -4.56 -15.30
CA VAL A 177 0.99 -5.90 -15.25
C VAL A 177 0.07 -6.08 -16.46
N THR A 178 0.41 -7.02 -17.33
CA THR A 178 -0.28 -7.17 -18.62
C THR A 178 -0.40 -8.63 -19.02
N SER A 179 -1.33 -8.96 -19.94
CA SER A 179 -1.42 -10.26 -20.61
C SER A 179 -0.84 -10.21 -22.04
N ARG A 180 -0.28 -9.07 -22.44
CA ARG A 180 0.33 -8.89 -23.77
C ARG A 180 1.84 -8.92 -23.67
N SER A 181 2.48 -9.47 -24.70
CA SER A 181 3.93 -9.32 -24.84
C SER A 181 4.28 -7.87 -25.22
N PRO A 182 5.21 -7.23 -24.49
CA PRO A 182 5.64 -5.88 -24.84
C PRO A 182 6.29 -5.84 -26.22
N GLU A 183 5.97 -4.81 -26.99
CA GLU A 183 6.61 -4.56 -28.28
C GLU A 183 8.03 -3.99 -28.11
N ALA A 184 8.87 -4.09 -29.13
CA ALA A 184 10.24 -3.56 -29.13
C ALA A 184 10.31 -2.06 -28.80
N SER A 185 9.24 -1.29 -29.04
CA SER A 185 9.15 0.13 -28.69
C SER A 185 9.29 0.43 -27.20
N TRP A 186 9.09 -0.57 -26.32
CA TRP A 186 9.24 -0.45 -24.88
C TRP A 186 10.69 -0.60 -24.40
N SER A 187 11.58 -1.19 -25.20
CA SER A 187 12.99 -1.45 -24.83
C SER A 187 13.83 -0.20 -24.58
N LYS A 188 13.35 0.97 -24.95
CA LYS A 188 14.00 2.26 -24.72
C LYS A 188 13.78 2.83 -23.31
N PHE A 189 12.95 2.18 -22.48
CA PHE A 189 12.63 2.64 -21.13
C PHE A 189 13.20 1.65 -20.10
N ASP A 190 14.36 1.94 -19.57
CA ASP A 190 15.05 1.08 -18.59
C ASP A 190 14.34 1.04 -17.22
N ASN A 191 13.45 2.00 -16.98
CA ASN A 191 12.67 2.11 -15.75
C ASN A 191 11.33 1.37 -15.79
N ILE A 192 11.00 0.70 -16.90
CA ILE A 192 9.71 -0.02 -17.07
C ILE A 192 9.95 -1.52 -17.04
N ASP A 193 9.38 -2.16 -16.03
CA ASP A 193 9.30 -3.61 -15.92
C ASP A 193 7.92 -4.13 -16.32
N PHE A 194 7.86 -5.40 -16.74
CA PHE A 194 6.61 -6.07 -17.09
C PHE A 194 6.42 -7.35 -16.28
N LEU A 195 5.24 -7.47 -15.67
CA LEU A 195 4.73 -8.75 -15.18
C LEU A 195 3.71 -9.28 -16.19
N GLN A 196 4.12 -10.24 -16.99
CA GLN A 196 3.22 -10.85 -17.95
C GLN A 196 2.42 -11.98 -17.32
N LEU A 197 1.10 -11.82 -17.24
CA LEU A 197 0.19 -12.86 -16.79
C LEU A 197 -0.37 -13.63 -17.98
N PRO A 198 -0.61 -14.95 -17.84
CA PRO A 198 -1.29 -15.73 -18.87
C PRO A 198 -2.64 -15.12 -19.26
N SER A 199 -2.95 -15.11 -20.56
CA SER A 199 -4.18 -14.51 -21.09
C SER A 199 -5.48 -15.17 -20.60
N GLU A 200 -5.38 -16.42 -20.19
CA GLU A 200 -6.51 -17.26 -19.72
C GLU A 200 -6.82 -17.06 -18.23
N ILE A 201 -5.95 -16.35 -17.51
CA ILE A 201 -6.19 -16.09 -16.08
C ILE A 201 -7.36 -15.14 -15.92
N SER A 202 -8.38 -15.57 -15.18
CA SER A 202 -9.48 -14.69 -14.77
C SER A 202 -8.94 -13.53 -13.93
N LYS A 203 -9.64 -12.39 -13.94
CA LYS A 203 -9.27 -11.22 -13.12
C LYS A 203 -9.11 -11.58 -11.64
N LYS A 204 -9.93 -12.51 -11.12
CA LYS A 204 -9.83 -13.02 -9.75
C LYS A 204 -8.53 -13.78 -9.48
N ALA A 205 -8.11 -14.65 -10.40
CA ALA A 205 -6.90 -15.44 -10.24
C ALA A 205 -5.62 -14.64 -10.48
N GLY A 206 -5.71 -13.49 -11.14
CA GLY A 206 -4.58 -12.63 -11.41
C GLY A 206 -4.07 -11.86 -10.18
N MET A 207 -4.96 -11.42 -9.29
CA MET A 207 -4.56 -10.62 -8.12
C MET A 207 -3.60 -11.35 -7.18
N PRO A 208 -3.85 -12.62 -6.77
CA PRO A 208 -2.89 -13.36 -5.94
C PRO A 208 -1.48 -13.43 -6.54
N LEU A 209 -1.36 -13.68 -7.84
CA LEU A 209 -0.06 -13.78 -8.52
C LEU A 209 0.66 -12.44 -8.53
N ILE A 210 -0.07 -11.33 -8.74
CA ILE A 210 0.49 -9.98 -8.68
C ILE A 210 1.01 -9.68 -7.28
N LEU A 211 0.22 -9.96 -6.26
CA LEU A 211 0.57 -9.69 -4.86
C LEU A 211 1.76 -10.53 -4.40
N GLN A 212 1.80 -11.82 -4.79
CA GLN A 212 2.94 -12.69 -4.52
C GLN A 212 4.21 -12.17 -5.19
N HIS A 213 4.17 -11.82 -6.48
CA HIS A 213 5.31 -11.23 -7.19
C HIS A 213 5.81 -9.95 -6.50
N LEU A 214 4.91 -9.08 -6.05
CA LEU A 214 5.28 -7.87 -5.33
C LEU A 214 5.90 -8.17 -3.95
N ALA A 215 5.38 -9.17 -3.23
CA ALA A 215 5.95 -9.62 -1.96
C ALA A 215 7.37 -10.17 -2.12
N GLU A 216 7.62 -10.95 -3.19
CA GLU A 216 8.96 -11.48 -3.55
C GLU A 216 9.95 -10.35 -3.88
N ARG A 217 9.49 -9.24 -4.46
CA ARG A 217 10.26 -8.00 -4.64
C ARG A 217 10.49 -7.21 -3.35
N GLY A 218 10.00 -7.69 -2.20
CA GLY A 218 10.17 -7.03 -0.90
C GLY A 218 9.15 -5.92 -0.62
N ILE A 219 8.09 -5.80 -1.41
CA ILE A 219 7.00 -4.83 -1.19
C ILE A 219 6.22 -5.21 0.05
N ASN A 220 6.25 -4.37 1.08
CA ASN A 220 5.51 -4.57 2.33
C ASN A 220 4.11 -3.95 2.28
N GLU A 221 4.01 -2.71 1.77
CA GLU A 221 2.76 -1.95 1.75
C GLU A 221 2.47 -1.43 0.34
N ILE A 222 1.25 -1.64 -0.12
CA ILE A 222 0.74 -1.12 -1.40
C ILE A 222 -0.35 -0.09 -1.09
N MET A 223 -0.17 1.13 -1.58
CA MET A 223 -1.24 2.12 -1.63
C MET A 223 -1.96 2.02 -2.97
N VAL A 224 -3.26 1.80 -2.95
CA VAL A 224 -4.08 1.78 -4.17
C VAL A 224 -4.73 3.14 -4.36
N GLU A 225 -4.46 3.75 -5.50
CA GLU A 225 -5.13 4.97 -5.98
C GLU A 225 -5.81 4.68 -7.31
N ALA A 226 -7.08 4.31 -7.27
CA ALA A 226 -7.77 3.80 -8.44
C ALA A 226 -9.25 4.22 -8.49
N GLY A 227 -9.86 4.03 -9.64
CA GLY A 227 -11.28 4.27 -9.84
C GLY A 227 -12.17 3.13 -9.29
N PRO A 228 -13.50 3.29 -9.43
CA PRO A 228 -14.50 2.43 -8.78
C PRO A 228 -14.42 0.96 -9.16
N LYS A 229 -13.91 0.63 -10.36
CA LYS A 229 -13.85 -0.78 -10.82
C LYS A 229 -12.81 -1.59 -10.04
N LEU A 230 -11.59 -1.05 -9.86
CA LEU A 230 -10.55 -1.74 -9.09
C LEU A 230 -10.91 -1.77 -7.60
N ASN A 231 -11.40 -0.65 -7.06
CA ASN A 231 -11.84 -0.58 -5.67
C ASN A 231 -13.01 -1.53 -5.38
N GLY A 232 -13.97 -1.65 -6.30
CA GLY A 232 -15.05 -2.62 -6.20
C GLY A 232 -14.55 -4.07 -6.18
N SER A 233 -13.58 -4.41 -7.03
CA SER A 233 -12.96 -5.74 -7.04
C SER A 233 -12.21 -6.03 -5.73
N LEU A 234 -11.39 -5.07 -5.25
CA LEU A 234 -10.67 -5.22 -3.98
C LEU A 234 -11.62 -5.43 -2.79
N LEU A 235 -12.76 -4.71 -2.78
CA LEU A 235 -13.75 -4.83 -1.73
C LEU A 235 -14.50 -6.16 -1.80
N SER A 236 -14.96 -6.55 -3.00
CA SER A 236 -15.73 -7.79 -3.21
C SER A 236 -14.92 -9.04 -2.88
N GLU A 237 -13.62 -9.03 -3.19
CA GLU A 237 -12.71 -10.16 -3.05
C GLU A 237 -11.88 -10.11 -1.76
N ASN A 238 -12.11 -9.11 -0.91
CA ASN A 238 -11.43 -8.92 0.38
C ASN A 238 -9.89 -8.81 0.27
N TRP A 239 -9.39 -8.09 -0.72
CA TRP A 239 -7.94 -7.89 -0.88
C TRP A 239 -7.39 -6.73 -0.09
N ALA A 240 -8.18 -5.65 0.11
CA ALA A 240 -7.74 -4.49 0.86
C ALA A 240 -7.87 -4.71 2.37
N ASP A 241 -6.80 -4.45 3.09
CA ASP A 241 -6.74 -4.52 4.55
C ASP A 241 -7.27 -3.25 5.21
N GLU A 242 -7.04 -2.10 4.54
CA GLU A 242 -7.40 -0.79 5.05
C GLU A 242 -7.96 0.09 3.93
N TRP A 243 -8.99 0.86 4.27
CA TRP A 243 -9.65 1.83 3.40
C TRP A 243 -9.49 3.22 3.99
N ILE A 244 -8.90 4.15 3.26
CA ILE A 244 -8.77 5.56 3.66
C ILE A 244 -9.64 6.40 2.75
N LEU A 245 -10.67 7.00 3.31
CA LEU A 245 -11.62 7.87 2.62
C LEU A 245 -11.39 9.33 3.01
N TYR A 246 -11.18 10.17 2.00
CA TYR A 246 -11.21 11.62 2.15
C TYR A 246 -12.56 12.12 1.65
N ILE A 247 -13.32 12.78 2.52
CA ILE A 247 -14.67 13.27 2.22
C ILE A 247 -14.63 14.80 2.22
N ALA A 248 -14.86 15.38 1.05
CA ALA A 248 -14.93 16.82 0.91
C ALA A 248 -16.36 17.33 1.19
N PRO A 249 -16.54 18.52 1.78
CA PRO A 249 -17.84 19.14 2.00
C PRO A 249 -18.41 19.73 0.70
N LYS A 250 -18.51 18.88 -0.34
CA LYS A 250 -19.04 19.19 -1.67
C LYS A 250 -20.16 18.25 -2.02
N ILE A 251 -21.10 18.69 -2.85
CA ILE A 251 -22.18 17.88 -3.43
C ILE A 251 -21.97 17.87 -4.93
N LEU A 252 -21.90 16.69 -5.54
CA LEU A 252 -21.69 16.52 -6.99
C LEU A 252 -22.94 16.02 -7.73
N GLY A 253 -23.97 15.59 -7.00
CA GLY A 253 -25.24 15.12 -7.56
C GLY A 253 -25.26 13.63 -7.89
N ASP A 254 -26.43 13.12 -8.16
CA ASP A 254 -26.71 11.68 -8.30
C ASP A 254 -26.14 11.06 -9.57
N GLU A 255 -25.93 11.83 -10.64
CA GLU A 255 -25.29 11.38 -11.88
C GLU A 255 -23.76 11.26 -11.77
N GLY A 256 -23.15 11.75 -10.68
CA GLY A 256 -21.73 11.62 -10.41
C GLY A 256 -21.29 10.16 -10.28
N LYS A 257 -20.02 9.87 -10.58
CA LYS A 257 -19.45 8.52 -10.48
C LYS A 257 -19.37 8.06 -9.03
N GLY A 258 -19.92 6.89 -8.72
CA GLY A 258 -19.88 6.30 -7.38
C GLY A 258 -18.47 5.83 -6.98
N LEU A 259 -18.31 5.57 -5.68
CA LEU A 259 -17.04 5.19 -5.06
C LEU A 259 -16.61 3.77 -5.43
N PHE A 260 -17.56 2.84 -5.49
CA PHE A 260 -17.33 1.43 -5.80
C PHE A 260 -18.25 0.97 -6.95
N HIS A 261 -17.68 0.18 -7.85
CA HIS A 261 -18.46 -0.57 -8.83
C HIS A 261 -18.60 -2.01 -8.33
N LEU A 262 -19.74 -2.31 -7.73
CA LEU A 262 -20.08 -3.62 -7.18
C LEU A 262 -21.10 -4.33 -8.09
N PRO A 263 -21.17 -5.67 -8.05
CA PRO A 263 -22.32 -6.37 -8.62
C PRO A 263 -23.62 -5.92 -7.94
N GLN A 264 -24.75 -6.12 -8.59
CA GLN A 264 -26.04 -5.78 -8.01
C GLN A 264 -26.25 -6.57 -6.72
N LEU A 265 -26.51 -5.85 -5.62
CA LEU A 265 -26.88 -6.42 -4.34
C LEU A 265 -28.40 -6.58 -4.28
N SER A 266 -28.86 -7.72 -3.84
CA SER A 266 -30.31 -8.04 -3.79
C SER A 266 -30.92 -7.69 -2.42
N SER A 267 -30.09 -7.58 -1.40
CA SER A 267 -30.51 -7.26 -0.03
C SER A 267 -29.47 -6.44 0.72
N LEU A 268 -29.91 -5.74 1.75
CA LEU A 268 -29.02 -4.97 2.61
C LEU A 268 -28.03 -5.86 3.37
N SER A 269 -28.38 -7.10 3.64
CA SER A 269 -27.51 -8.07 4.31
C SER A 269 -26.30 -8.52 3.45
N GLU A 270 -26.37 -8.32 2.15
CA GLU A 270 -25.24 -8.60 1.23
C GLU A 270 -24.22 -7.44 1.16
N ALA A 271 -24.59 -6.28 1.72
CA ALA A 271 -23.72 -5.09 1.66
C ALA A 271 -22.46 -5.32 2.49
N PRO A 272 -21.24 -5.13 1.90
CA PRO A 272 -20.01 -5.21 2.64
C PRO A 272 -20.00 -4.20 3.79
N GLN A 273 -19.67 -4.66 4.99
CA GLN A 273 -19.50 -3.81 6.15
C GLN A 273 -18.02 -3.47 6.36
N LEU A 274 -17.76 -2.23 6.75
CA LEU A 274 -16.45 -1.73 7.14
C LEU A 274 -16.54 -1.15 8.55
N HIS A 275 -15.49 -1.35 9.34
CA HIS A 275 -15.39 -0.85 10.71
C HIS A 275 -14.50 0.39 10.75
N LEU A 276 -15.04 1.51 11.22
CA LEU A 276 -14.29 2.75 11.41
C LEU A 276 -13.25 2.57 12.53
N THR A 277 -11.99 2.82 12.23
CA THR A 277 -10.88 2.74 13.19
C THR A 277 -10.30 4.10 13.55
N GLN A 278 -10.32 5.05 12.61
CA GLN A 278 -9.80 6.40 12.82
C GLN A 278 -10.65 7.43 12.08
N HIS A 279 -10.76 8.63 12.67
CA HIS A 279 -11.40 9.79 12.07
C HIS A 279 -10.60 11.04 12.42
N GLN A 280 -10.30 11.86 11.41
CA GLN A 280 -9.54 13.10 11.52
C GLN A 280 -10.12 14.17 10.60
N VAL A 281 -10.04 15.42 11.03
CA VAL A 281 -10.31 16.59 10.17
C VAL A 281 -8.99 17.06 9.57
N ILE A 282 -8.94 17.25 8.25
CA ILE A 282 -7.74 17.68 7.52
C ILE A 282 -8.12 18.88 6.63
N GLY A 283 -7.82 20.08 7.08
CA GLY A 283 -8.38 21.28 6.48
C GLY A 283 -9.91 21.27 6.62
N ASP A 284 -10.61 21.40 5.49
CA ASP A 284 -12.08 21.30 5.45
C ASP A 284 -12.59 19.85 5.21
N ASP A 285 -11.68 18.92 4.91
CA ASP A 285 -12.04 17.53 4.56
C ASP A 285 -12.04 16.63 5.80
N GLN A 286 -12.81 15.53 5.71
CA GLN A 286 -12.81 14.44 6.70
C GLN A 286 -11.94 13.31 6.16
N LYS A 287 -10.99 12.82 6.97
CA LYS A 287 -10.25 11.57 6.70
C LYS A 287 -10.78 10.49 7.62
N MET A 288 -11.27 9.42 7.04
CA MET A 288 -11.79 8.25 7.76
C MET A 288 -11.01 7.01 7.34
N THR A 289 -10.58 6.22 8.32
CA THR A 289 -9.89 4.95 8.09
C THR A 289 -10.78 3.80 8.55
N PHE A 290 -10.91 2.80 7.68
CA PHE A 290 -11.74 1.63 7.93
C PHE A 290 -10.93 0.35 7.70
N ILE A 291 -11.31 -0.70 8.43
CA ILE A 291 -10.93 -2.09 8.18
C ILE A 291 -12.20 -2.92 7.91
N ARG A 292 -12.03 -4.11 7.37
CA ARG A 292 -13.14 -5.04 7.16
C ARG A 292 -13.28 -5.98 8.34
#